data_eefa809ebe4ea2c7d92969dd4275a581
#
_entry.id   eefa809ebe4ea2c7d92969dd4275a581
#
_cell.length_a   1.000
_cell.length_b   1.000
_cell.length_c   1.000
_cell.angle_alpha   90.00
_cell.angle_beta   90.00
_cell.angle_gamma   90.00
#
_symmetry.space_group_name_H-M   'P 1'
#
loop_
_entity.id
_entity.type
_entity.pdbx_description
1 polymer ?
#
loop_
_entity_poly.entity_id
_entity_poly.type
_entity_poly.pdbx_seq_one_letter_code
_entity_poly.pdbx_strand_id
1 'polypeptide(L)'
;MNRKLIFMLLTFLWLMMGCQSREGHFITDEVYRSQVYADLQERESSLEQGDLFSVFNQPMNMEEKEAMSFLYAYMPLGDIADYGGDYFLENVRTSLLARKEMPWGKNIPEMVFRHFVLPIRVNNENLDESRMVFYKELKERVKGLSLHDAVLEVNHWCHEKVIYTPSDARTSSPLASIKTAYGRCGEESTFTVAALRSVGIPARQVYTPRWAHTDDNHAWVEAWVDGKWYFFGACEPEPVLNLGWFNAPASRGMLMHTKVFGKYNGTEEVMMQTPLYTEINIIDNYGETAKVTVTVKDKEGKVVPDARVEFKVYNYAEFYTVANKKSDEKGQTSLTAGKGDMLVW
;
A
#
# COMPACT_ATOMS: atom_id res chain seq x y z
N MET A 1 34.19 -26.93 50.76
CA MET A 1 33.34 -26.06 49.93
C MET A 1 31.98 -26.74 49.75
N ASN A 2 30.93 -26.16 50.32
CA ASN A 2 29.65 -26.84 50.57
C ASN A 2 28.86 -27.06 49.28
N ARG A 3 28.49 -28.32 48.97
CA ARG A 3 27.66 -28.70 47.79
C ARG A 3 26.37 -27.88 47.64
N LYS A 4 25.83 -27.33 48.74
CA LYS A 4 24.66 -26.46 48.73
C LYS A 4 24.95 -25.06 48.17
N LEU A 5 26.19 -24.58 48.29
CA LEU A 5 26.60 -23.26 47.75
C LEU A 5 26.78 -23.31 46.24
N ILE A 6 27.22 -24.44 45.68
CA ILE A 6 27.40 -24.65 44.23
C ILE A 6 26.01 -24.76 43.53
N PHE A 7 25.02 -25.39 44.18
CA PHE A 7 23.67 -25.47 43.63
C PHE A 7 22.97 -24.11 43.66
N MET A 8 23.20 -23.26 44.65
CA MET A 8 22.63 -21.94 44.74
C MET A 8 23.27 -20.95 43.73
N LEU A 9 24.55 -21.10 43.42
CA LEU A 9 25.23 -20.32 42.37
C LEU A 9 24.79 -20.74 40.95
N LEU A 10 24.54 -22.02 40.70
CA LEU A 10 24.05 -22.51 39.41
C LEU A 10 22.59 -22.12 39.15
N THR A 11 21.74 -22.06 40.16
CA THR A 11 20.35 -21.58 40.05
C THR A 11 20.29 -20.07 39.86
N PHE A 12 21.22 -19.29 40.41
CA PHE A 12 21.30 -17.85 40.19
C PHE A 12 21.82 -17.49 38.79
N LEU A 13 22.75 -18.29 38.25
CA LEU A 13 23.20 -18.14 36.85
C LEU A 13 22.10 -18.47 35.83
N TRP A 14 21.22 -19.43 36.15
CA TRP A 14 20.07 -19.77 35.29
C TRP A 14 18.96 -18.72 35.31
N LEU A 15 18.79 -18.01 36.45
CA LEU A 15 17.83 -16.91 36.57
C LEU A 15 18.30 -15.60 35.90
N MET A 16 19.59 -15.43 35.69
CA MET A 16 20.15 -14.26 35.00
C MET A 16 20.22 -14.46 33.46
N MET A 17 20.00 -15.66 32.94
CA MET A 17 19.86 -15.94 31.49
C MET A 17 18.43 -15.75 30.96
N GLY A 18 17.48 -15.36 31.81
CA GLY A 18 16.04 -15.29 31.50
C GLY A 18 15.48 -13.91 31.17
N CYS A 19 16.30 -12.87 31.03
CA CYS A 19 15.80 -11.54 30.67
C CYS A 19 16.52 -10.96 29.46
N GLN A 20 16.72 -11.75 28.40
CA GLN A 20 16.71 -11.18 27.07
C GLN A 20 15.23 -10.92 26.75
N SER A 21 14.85 -9.64 26.74
CA SER A 21 13.61 -9.23 26.08
C SER A 21 13.63 -9.89 24.71
N ARG A 22 12.70 -10.78 24.42
CA ARG A 22 12.47 -11.23 23.06
C ARG A 22 12.05 -9.96 22.32
N GLU A 23 12.98 -9.31 21.66
CA GLU A 23 12.66 -8.28 20.70
C GLU A 23 11.71 -8.94 19.69
N GLY A 24 10.48 -8.47 19.65
CA GLY A 24 9.47 -9.00 18.75
C GLY A 24 9.88 -8.69 17.31
N HIS A 25 9.69 -9.64 16.42
CA HIS A 25 9.84 -9.38 14.99
C HIS A 25 8.72 -8.47 14.50
N PHE A 26 9.06 -7.47 13.67
CA PHE A 26 8.07 -6.67 12.94
C PHE A 26 7.37 -7.54 11.89
N ILE A 27 8.15 -8.27 11.07
CA ILE A 27 7.60 -9.22 10.08
C ILE A 27 7.42 -10.57 10.77
N THR A 28 6.19 -10.89 11.14
CA THR A 28 5.87 -12.08 11.95
C THR A 28 5.96 -13.40 11.17
N ASP A 29 5.68 -13.38 9.86
CA ASP A 29 5.85 -14.53 8.97
C ASP A 29 7.34 -14.74 8.67
N GLU A 30 7.91 -15.84 9.16
CA GLU A 30 9.34 -16.17 9.03
C GLU A 30 9.75 -16.42 7.56
N VAL A 31 8.89 -17.03 6.76
CA VAL A 31 9.18 -17.30 5.34
C VAL A 31 9.22 -15.99 4.57
N TYR A 32 8.23 -15.13 4.79
CA TYR A 32 8.20 -13.81 4.17
C TYR A 32 9.37 -12.92 4.62
N ARG A 33 9.69 -12.94 5.91
CA ARG A 33 10.85 -12.21 6.46
C ARG A 33 12.16 -12.65 5.81
N SER A 34 12.37 -13.95 5.67
CA SER A 34 13.53 -14.51 4.99
C SER A 34 13.60 -14.08 3.52
N GLN A 35 12.45 -14.01 2.84
CA GLN A 35 12.36 -13.52 1.47
C GLN A 35 12.74 -12.03 1.37
N VAL A 36 12.25 -11.20 2.29
CA VAL A 36 12.60 -9.76 2.35
C VAL A 36 14.12 -9.57 2.48
N TYR A 37 14.76 -10.33 3.36
CA TYR A 37 16.22 -10.25 3.53
C TYR A 37 16.98 -10.72 2.29
N ALA A 38 16.52 -11.77 1.62
CA ALA A 38 17.13 -12.25 0.38
C ALA A 38 16.97 -11.21 -0.75
N ASP A 39 15.79 -10.63 -0.91
CA ASP A 39 15.53 -9.59 -1.91
C ASP A 39 16.36 -8.31 -1.63
N LEU A 40 16.52 -7.94 -0.36
CA LEU A 40 17.40 -6.82 0.01
C LEU A 40 18.85 -7.10 -0.35
N GLN A 41 19.36 -8.29 -0.03
CA GLN A 41 20.74 -8.67 -0.31
C GLN A 41 21.02 -8.74 -1.82
N GLU A 42 20.10 -9.30 -2.60
CA GLU A 42 20.17 -9.31 -4.06
C GLU A 42 20.25 -7.88 -4.60
N ARG A 43 19.40 -7.00 -4.10
CA ARG A 43 19.36 -5.60 -4.51
C ARG A 43 20.64 -4.86 -4.15
N GLU A 44 21.12 -4.99 -2.93
CA GLU A 44 22.38 -4.38 -2.48
C GLU A 44 23.55 -4.84 -3.35
N SER A 45 23.62 -6.14 -3.65
CA SER A 45 24.69 -6.70 -4.49
C SER A 45 24.61 -6.29 -5.97
N SER A 46 23.41 -5.91 -6.46
CA SER A 46 23.18 -5.50 -7.85
C SER A 46 23.48 -4.02 -8.12
N LEU A 47 23.62 -3.21 -7.09
CA LEU A 47 23.91 -1.77 -7.19
C LEU A 47 25.39 -1.51 -6.99
N GLU A 48 25.93 -0.56 -7.77
CA GLU A 48 27.30 -0.12 -7.60
C GLU A 48 27.49 0.50 -6.21
N GLN A 49 28.68 0.28 -5.66
CA GLN A 49 28.99 0.66 -4.30
C GLN A 49 29.02 2.18 -4.12
N GLY A 50 28.32 2.62 -3.10
CA GLY A 50 28.25 3.96 -2.56
C GLY A 50 27.76 3.89 -1.13
N ASP A 51 27.21 4.95 -0.62
CA ASP A 51 26.67 5.04 0.73
C ASP A 51 25.14 4.76 0.80
N LEU A 52 24.54 4.27 -0.30
CA LEU A 52 23.09 4.08 -0.44
C LEU A 52 22.47 3.20 0.67
N PHE A 53 23.24 2.22 1.16
CA PHE A 53 22.82 1.30 2.23
C PHE A 53 23.49 1.61 3.58
N SER A 54 24.24 2.70 3.70
CA SER A 54 25.00 3.05 4.91
C SER A 54 24.13 3.24 6.15
N VAL A 55 22.85 3.53 5.98
CA VAL A 55 21.87 3.64 7.08
C VAL A 55 21.76 2.36 7.90
N PHE A 56 22.03 1.18 7.32
CA PHE A 56 22.01 -0.10 8.03
C PHE A 56 23.18 -0.26 9.01
N ASN A 57 24.18 0.63 8.98
CA ASN A 57 25.25 0.70 9.97
C ASN A 57 24.85 1.51 11.21
N GLN A 58 23.71 2.19 11.19
CA GLN A 58 23.20 2.95 12.34
C GLN A 58 22.54 2.03 13.35
N PRO A 59 22.49 2.44 14.63
CA PRO A 59 21.74 1.72 15.67
C PRO A 59 20.25 1.67 15.33
N MET A 60 19.73 0.46 15.19
CA MET A 60 18.32 0.16 14.99
C MET A 60 17.91 -1.02 15.85
N ASN A 61 16.72 -0.97 16.44
CA ASN A 61 16.12 -2.15 17.04
C ASN A 61 15.63 -3.14 15.95
N MET A 62 15.18 -4.32 16.35
CA MET A 62 14.78 -5.37 15.40
C MET A 62 13.61 -4.93 14.51
N GLU A 63 12.59 -4.26 15.08
CA GLU A 63 11.43 -3.78 14.32
C GLU A 63 11.83 -2.72 13.29
N GLU A 64 12.66 -1.75 13.67
CA GLU A 64 13.21 -0.72 12.77
C GLU A 64 14.01 -1.37 11.62
N LYS A 65 14.88 -2.32 11.95
CA LYS A 65 15.72 -3.01 10.95
C LYS A 65 14.88 -3.79 9.94
N GLU A 66 13.88 -4.55 10.40
CA GLU A 66 13.01 -5.32 9.50
C GLU A 66 12.12 -4.40 8.65
N ALA A 67 11.58 -3.31 9.22
CA ALA A 67 10.81 -2.32 8.47
C ALA A 67 11.67 -1.61 7.41
N MET A 68 12.89 -1.21 7.75
CA MET A 68 13.85 -0.64 6.81
C MET A 68 14.23 -1.65 5.72
N SER A 69 14.46 -2.91 6.09
CA SER A 69 14.78 -3.97 5.12
C SER A 69 13.64 -4.15 4.11
N PHE A 70 12.39 -4.13 4.56
CA PHE A 70 11.22 -4.20 3.69
C PHE A 70 11.13 -2.99 2.73
N LEU A 71 11.34 -1.77 3.22
CA LEU A 71 11.33 -0.59 2.35
C LEU A 71 12.46 -0.66 1.32
N TYR A 72 13.68 -0.93 1.73
CA TYR A 72 14.84 -0.98 0.85
C TYR A 72 14.81 -2.13 -0.15
N ALA A 73 14.19 -3.26 0.19
CA ALA A 73 14.02 -4.36 -0.75
C ALA A 73 13.12 -3.99 -1.93
N TYR A 74 12.13 -3.09 -1.74
CA TYR A 74 11.08 -2.89 -2.74
C TYR A 74 10.87 -1.45 -3.20
N MET A 75 11.47 -0.43 -2.59
CA MET A 75 11.30 0.95 -3.04
C MET A 75 11.94 1.19 -4.43
N PRO A 76 11.45 2.16 -5.23
CA PRO A 76 12.09 2.55 -6.49
C PRO A 76 13.57 2.91 -6.31
N LEU A 77 14.41 2.60 -7.30
CA LEU A 77 15.84 2.96 -7.26
C LEU A 77 16.05 4.47 -7.16
N GLY A 78 15.18 5.25 -7.80
CA GLY A 78 15.20 6.71 -7.69
C GLY A 78 15.00 7.17 -6.25
N ASP A 79 14.15 6.49 -5.46
CA ASP A 79 13.96 6.85 -4.06
C ASP A 79 15.22 6.61 -3.23
N ILE A 80 15.92 5.48 -3.44
CA ILE A 80 17.19 5.19 -2.76
C ILE A 80 18.26 6.20 -3.14
N ALA A 81 18.29 6.67 -4.39
CA ALA A 81 19.31 7.58 -4.90
C ALA A 81 19.03 9.06 -4.51
N ASP A 82 17.75 9.45 -4.48
CA ASP A 82 17.34 10.85 -4.30
C ASP A 82 17.17 11.25 -2.83
N TYR A 83 16.95 10.28 -1.91
CA TYR A 83 16.69 10.52 -0.49
C TYR A 83 17.67 9.78 0.39
N GLY A 84 18.21 10.48 1.40
CA GLY A 84 19.15 9.88 2.36
C GLY A 84 18.50 8.81 3.24
N GLY A 85 19.30 7.84 3.71
CA GLY A 85 18.82 6.76 4.58
C GLY A 85 18.16 7.24 5.87
N ASP A 86 18.63 8.35 6.43
CA ASP A 86 18.04 8.98 7.63
C ASP A 86 16.58 9.39 7.43
N TYR A 87 16.24 9.88 6.23
CA TYR A 87 14.86 10.19 5.86
C TYR A 87 13.95 8.97 5.98
N PHE A 88 14.37 7.83 5.44
CA PHE A 88 13.60 6.58 5.54
C PHE A 88 13.51 6.06 6.97
N LEU A 89 14.59 6.13 7.72
CA LEU A 89 14.62 5.69 9.13
C LEU A 89 13.69 6.56 10.01
N GLU A 90 13.63 7.85 9.79
CA GLU A 90 12.70 8.74 10.50
C GLU A 90 11.23 8.43 10.15
N ASN A 91 10.94 8.16 8.88
CA ASN A 91 9.61 7.71 8.44
C ASN A 91 9.20 6.38 9.09
N VAL A 92 10.13 5.41 9.17
CA VAL A 92 9.90 4.12 9.85
C VAL A 92 9.62 4.35 11.34
N ARG A 93 10.46 5.13 12.02
CA ARG A 93 10.30 5.45 13.45
C ARG A 93 8.97 6.12 13.73
N THR A 94 8.57 7.08 12.89
CA THR A 94 7.27 7.75 13.00
C THR A 94 6.11 6.77 12.81
N SER A 95 6.22 5.84 11.86
CA SER A 95 5.19 4.80 11.63
C SER A 95 5.05 3.86 12.83
N LEU A 96 6.18 3.38 13.36
CA LEU A 96 6.19 2.51 14.54
C LEU A 96 5.70 3.24 15.80
N LEU A 97 6.02 4.54 15.93
CA LEU A 97 5.50 5.39 16.99
C LEU A 97 3.98 5.54 16.88
N ALA A 98 3.44 5.82 15.68
CA ALA A 98 2.01 5.87 15.45
C ALA A 98 1.34 4.53 15.80
N ARG A 99 1.92 3.40 15.41
CA ARG A 99 1.44 2.06 15.80
C ARG A 99 1.36 1.87 17.31
N LYS A 100 2.33 2.43 18.05
CA LYS A 100 2.39 2.32 19.51
C LYS A 100 1.42 3.26 20.22
N GLU A 101 1.26 4.50 19.73
CA GLU A 101 0.51 5.56 20.41
C GLU A 101 -0.97 5.62 20.04
N MET A 102 -1.34 5.25 18.79
CA MET A 102 -2.73 5.31 18.37
C MET A 102 -3.55 4.13 18.92
N PRO A 103 -4.81 4.37 19.31
CA PRO A 103 -5.66 3.33 19.92
C PRO A 103 -5.82 2.07 19.09
N TRP A 104 -5.84 2.20 17.75
CA TRP A 104 -6.02 1.11 16.79
C TRP A 104 -4.73 0.36 16.45
N GLY A 105 -3.56 0.92 16.74
CA GLY A 105 -2.28 0.41 16.23
C GLY A 105 -1.99 -1.05 16.57
N LYS A 106 -2.42 -1.52 17.75
CA LYS A 106 -2.25 -2.92 18.18
C LYS A 106 -3.22 -3.89 17.49
N ASN A 107 -4.35 -3.39 17.00
CA ASN A 107 -5.41 -4.18 16.38
C ASN A 107 -5.19 -4.38 14.87
N ILE A 108 -4.27 -3.61 14.27
CA ILE A 108 -3.94 -3.70 12.85
C ILE A 108 -2.99 -4.89 12.64
N PRO A 109 -3.39 -5.91 11.83
CA PRO A 109 -2.52 -7.03 11.50
C PRO A 109 -1.20 -6.55 10.89
N GLU A 110 -0.10 -7.25 11.20
CA GLU A 110 1.24 -6.87 10.73
C GLU A 110 1.29 -6.73 9.20
N MET A 111 0.75 -7.71 8.46
CA MET A 111 0.72 -7.68 7.00
C MET A 111 -0.01 -6.41 6.47
N VAL A 112 -1.14 -6.04 7.09
CA VAL A 112 -1.89 -4.83 6.70
C VAL A 112 -1.09 -3.57 7.00
N PHE A 113 -0.44 -3.52 8.17
CA PHE A 113 0.42 -2.39 8.54
C PHE A 113 1.62 -2.27 7.60
N ARG A 114 2.30 -3.37 7.32
CA ARG A 114 3.49 -3.43 6.48
C ARG A 114 3.24 -2.94 5.05
N HIS A 115 2.10 -3.32 4.46
CA HIS A 115 1.80 -2.97 3.07
C HIS A 115 1.03 -1.65 2.90
N PHE A 116 0.27 -1.19 3.92
CA PHE A 116 -0.66 -0.08 3.76
C PHE A 116 -0.47 1.08 4.74
N VAL A 117 0.50 0.99 5.68
CA VAL A 117 0.92 2.10 6.56
C VAL A 117 2.38 2.44 6.35
N LEU A 118 3.25 1.43 6.43
CA LEU A 118 4.70 1.62 6.41
C LEU A 118 5.22 2.29 5.13
N PRO A 119 4.76 1.95 3.90
CA PRO A 119 5.25 2.58 2.68
C PRO A 119 4.98 4.07 2.66
N ILE A 120 5.98 4.84 2.21
CA ILE A 120 5.88 6.30 2.14
C ILE A 120 5.20 6.69 0.83
N ARG A 121 5.69 6.16 -0.28
CA ARG A 121 5.17 6.42 -1.63
C ARG A 121 3.76 5.84 -1.83
N VAL A 122 2.91 6.62 -2.45
CA VAL A 122 1.53 6.24 -2.78
C VAL A 122 1.36 6.06 -4.29
N ASN A 123 1.88 7.01 -5.08
CA ASN A 123 1.77 7.05 -6.55
C ASN A 123 3.15 7.36 -7.16
N ASN A 124 3.27 8.40 -7.98
CA ASN A 124 4.50 8.86 -8.63
C ASN A 124 4.97 10.24 -8.14
N GLU A 125 4.45 10.68 -7.00
CA GLU A 125 4.82 11.93 -6.33
C GLU A 125 6.31 11.96 -5.95
N ASN A 126 6.86 13.15 -5.77
CA ASN A 126 8.10 13.31 -5.00
C ASN A 126 7.81 13.06 -3.53
N LEU A 127 8.74 12.43 -2.82
CA LEU A 127 8.63 12.23 -1.37
C LEU A 127 8.98 13.54 -0.64
N ASP A 128 8.41 13.71 0.55
CA ASP A 128 8.65 14.87 1.43
C ASP A 128 8.46 14.48 2.90
N GLU A 129 8.63 15.44 3.80
CA GLU A 129 8.53 15.28 5.25
C GLU A 129 7.09 15.13 5.77
N SER A 130 6.12 14.88 4.89
CA SER A 130 4.69 14.88 5.22
C SER A 130 4.34 13.94 6.38
N ARG A 131 4.92 12.75 6.44
CA ARG A 131 4.60 11.80 7.53
C ARG A 131 4.84 12.38 8.90
N MET A 132 6.00 12.98 9.12
CA MET A 132 6.39 13.59 10.40
C MET A 132 5.57 14.83 10.72
N VAL A 133 5.31 15.65 9.71
CA VAL A 133 4.50 16.87 9.83
C VAL A 133 3.05 16.52 10.15
N PHE A 134 2.45 15.61 9.39
CA PHE A 134 1.04 15.22 9.56
C PHE A 134 0.81 14.47 10.87
N TYR A 135 1.75 13.59 11.26
CA TYR A 135 1.67 12.91 12.55
C TYR A 135 1.55 13.92 13.70
N LYS A 136 2.40 14.95 13.72
CA LYS A 136 2.39 15.98 14.76
C LYS A 136 1.07 16.77 14.80
N GLU A 137 0.49 17.05 13.63
CA GLU A 137 -0.74 17.84 13.51
C GLU A 137 -1.99 16.98 13.81
N LEU A 138 -2.03 15.74 13.31
CA LEU A 138 -3.22 14.89 13.34
C LEU A 138 -3.37 14.08 14.63
N LYS A 139 -2.28 13.68 15.28
CA LYS A 139 -2.36 12.77 16.44
C LYS A 139 -3.28 13.25 17.55
N GLU A 140 -3.26 14.54 17.89
CA GLU A 140 -4.15 15.09 18.92
C GLU A 140 -5.58 15.27 18.38
N ARG A 141 -5.74 15.53 17.08
CA ARG A 141 -7.03 15.71 16.42
C ARG A 141 -7.85 14.40 16.39
N VAL A 142 -7.18 13.27 16.19
CA VAL A 142 -7.83 11.94 16.16
C VAL A 142 -7.85 11.23 17.51
N LYS A 143 -7.26 11.83 18.55
CA LYS A 143 -7.17 11.25 19.88
C LYS A 143 -8.55 11.03 20.49
N GLY A 144 -8.80 9.80 20.93
CA GLY A 144 -10.07 9.44 21.57
C GLY A 144 -11.21 9.14 20.60
N LEU A 145 -10.97 9.23 19.29
CA LEU A 145 -11.93 8.80 18.28
C LEU A 145 -11.88 7.27 18.07
N SER A 146 -12.99 6.70 17.62
CA SER A 146 -12.96 5.36 17.01
C SER A 146 -12.15 5.36 15.72
N LEU A 147 -11.67 4.19 15.26
CA LEU A 147 -10.94 4.11 14.00
C LEU A 147 -11.79 4.62 12.83
N HIS A 148 -13.08 4.29 12.81
CA HIS A 148 -14.04 4.78 11.81
C HIS A 148 -14.12 6.32 11.80
N ASP A 149 -14.31 6.93 12.96
CA ASP A 149 -14.45 8.39 13.08
C ASP A 149 -13.11 9.10 12.81
N ALA A 150 -11.99 8.46 13.14
CA ALA A 150 -10.67 8.99 12.83
C ALA A 150 -10.42 9.06 11.32
N VAL A 151 -10.90 8.09 10.53
CA VAL A 151 -10.82 8.14 9.06
C VAL A 151 -11.60 9.34 8.52
N LEU A 152 -12.84 9.53 8.98
CA LEU A 152 -13.69 10.67 8.57
C LEU A 152 -13.04 12.00 8.95
N GLU A 153 -12.50 12.10 10.15
CA GLU A 153 -11.85 13.30 10.67
C GLU A 153 -10.57 13.65 9.90
N VAL A 154 -9.75 12.66 9.55
CA VAL A 154 -8.58 12.88 8.69
C VAL A 154 -9.00 13.36 7.30
N ASN A 155 -10.05 12.79 6.72
CA ASN A 155 -10.55 13.26 5.41
C ASN A 155 -11.11 14.69 5.49
N HIS A 156 -11.77 15.04 6.58
CA HIS A 156 -12.21 16.41 6.84
C HIS A 156 -11.02 17.38 6.93
N TRP A 157 -9.98 17.00 7.68
CA TRP A 157 -8.73 17.76 7.75
C TRP A 157 -8.08 17.92 6.36
N CYS A 158 -8.12 16.90 5.52
CA CYS A 158 -7.61 17.00 4.15
C CYS A 158 -8.39 18.03 3.33
N HIS A 159 -9.71 18.05 3.44
CA HIS A 159 -10.58 19.04 2.78
C HIS A 159 -10.30 20.49 3.24
N GLU A 160 -9.93 20.69 4.49
CA GLU A 160 -9.52 22.03 4.99
C GLU A 160 -8.24 22.57 4.31
N LYS A 161 -7.43 21.69 3.71
CA LYS A 161 -6.11 22.01 3.15
C LYS A 161 -6.10 22.04 1.62
N VAL A 162 -6.87 21.17 0.97
CA VAL A 162 -6.82 20.93 -0.48
C VAL A 162 -8.22 20.84 -1.04
N ILE A 163 -8.46 21.53 -2.16
CA ILE A 163 -9.71 21.47 -2.93
C ILE A 163 -9.43 20.96 -4.35
N TYR A 164 -10.42 20.30 -4.94
CA TYR A 164 -10.31 19.77 -6.29
C TYR A 164 -10.11 20.87 -7.34
N THR A 165 -9.11 20.67 -8.20
CA THR A 165 -8.90 21.47 -9.41
C THR A 165 -8.32 20.58 -10.50
N PRO A 166 -8.95 20.49 -11.70
CA PRO A 166 -8.43 19.71 -12.81
C PRO A 166 -7.02 20.17 -13.19
N SER A 167 -6.14 19.20 -13.46
CA SER A 167 -4.75 19.43 -13.87
C SER A 167 -4.22 18.22 -14.61
N ASP A 168 -3.37 18.44 -15.61
CA ASP A 168 -2.60 17.41 -16.31
C ASP A 168 -1.17 17.29 -15.78
N ALA A 169 -0.85 18.03 -14.72
CA ALA A 169 0.47 18.01 -14.11
C ALA A 169 0.75 16.65 -13.42
N ARG A 170 2.04 16.37 -13.21
CA ARG A 170 2.49 15.25 -12.38
C ARG A 170 1.93 15.39 -10.96
N THR A 171 1.63 14.26 -10.32
CA THR A 171 1.17 14.21 -8.93
C THR A 171 2.15 14.94 -8.02
N SER A 172 1.65 15.94 -7.31
CA SER A 172 2.41 16.72 -6.34
C SER A 172 2.70 15.92 -5.07
N SER A 173 3.79 16.26 -4.38
CA SER A 173 4.03 15.71 -3.04
C SER A 173 2.97 16.22 -2.05
N PRO A 174 2.71 15.49 -0.93
CA PRO A 174 1.67 15.88 0.02
C PRO A 174 1.83 17.29 0.60
N LEU A 175 3.06 17.70 0.96
CA LEU A 175 3.30 19.08 1.44
C LEU A 175 3.20 20.14 0.33
N ALA A 176 3.54 19.76 -0.92
CA ALA A 176 3.34 20.67 -2.05
C ALA A 176 1.85 20.89 -2.32
N SER A 177 1.00 19.84 -2.18
CA SER A 177 -0.45 19.96 -2.30
C SER A 177 -1.04 20.94 -1.27
N ILE A 178 -0.56 20.91 -0.02
CA ILE A 178 -0.96 21.92 0.98
C ILE A 178 -0.54 23.33 0.57
N LYS A 179 0.69 23.51 0.04
CA LYS A 179 1.19 24.83 -0.36
C LYS A 179 0.39 25.43 -1.51
N THR A 180 -0.05 24.61 -2.44
CA THR A 180 -0.87 25.04 -3.58
C THR A 180 -2.35 25.14 -3.23
N ALA A 181 -2.80 24.44 -2.18
CA ALA A 181 -4.18 24.34 -1.70
C ALA A 181 -5.15 23.75 -2.73
N TYR A 182 -4.67 23.09 -3.79
CA TYR A 182 -5.50 22.41 -4.78
C TYR A 182 -4.81 21.18 -5.36
N GLY A 183 -5.60 20.27 -5.90
CA GLY A 183 -5.14 19.07 -6.61
C GLY A 183 -6.27 18.42 -7.40
N ARG A 184 -5.90 17.59 -8.38
CA ARG A 184 -6.86 16.66 -9.01
C ARG A 184 -7.00 15.41 -8.14
N CYS A 185 -7.85 14.49 -8.54
CA CYS A 185 -8.11 13.23 -7.81
C CYS A 185 -6.83 12.44 -7.47
N GLY A 186 -5.79 12.49 -8.33
CA GLY A 186 -4.49 11.86 -8.09
C GLY A 186 -3.73 12.48 -6.91
N GLU A 187 -3.67 13.81 -6.82
CA GLU A 187 -3.04 14.53 -5.71
C GLU A 187 -3.86 14.38 -4.42
N GLU A 188 -5.19 14.58 -4.50
CA GLU A 188 -6.06 14.49 -3.33
C GLU A 188 -5.99 13.10 -2.68
N SER A 189 -6.05 12.04 -3.49
CA SER A 189 -5.95 10.67 -2.96
C SER A 189 -4.56 10.34 -2.44
N THR A 190 -3.48 10.81 -3.08
CA THR A 190 -2.10 10.67 -2.57
C THR A 190 -1.93 11.36 -1.23
N PHE A 191 -2.42 12.60 -1.13
CA PHE A 191 -2.39 13.41 0.09
C PHE A 191 -3.18 12.75 1.24
N THR A 192 -4.41 12.31 0.96
CA THR A 192 -5.28 11.68 1.96
C THR A 192 -4.69 10.34 2.45
N VAL A 193 -4.13 9.51 1.56
CA VAL A 193 -3.44 8.28 1.96
C VAL A 193 -2.23 8.59 2.84
N ALA A 194 -1.42 9.59 2.48
CA ALA A 194 -0.26 10.00 3.30
C ALA A 194 -0.70 10.48 4.69
N ALA A 195 -1.79 11.25 4.78
CA ALA A 195 -2.35 11.74 6.05
C ALA A 195 -2.83 10.58 6.94
N LEU A 196 -3.61 9.65 6.41
CA LEU A 196 -4.07 8.46 7.15
C LEU A 196 -2.89 7.60 7.64
N ARG A 197 -1.94 7.31 6.76
CA ARG A 197 -0.75 6.52 7.12
C ARG A 197 0.10 7.19 8.19
N SER A 198 0.13 8.51 8.25
CA SER A 198 0.89 9.24 9.27
C SER A 198 0.43 8.94 10.69
N VAL A 199 -0.85 8.71 10.89
CA VAL A 199 -1.44 8.31 12.19
C VAL A 199 -1.71 6.81 12.30
N GLY A 200 -1.01 6.02 11.49
CA GLY A 200 -1.05 4.55 11.57
C GLY A 200 -2.34 3.92 11.04
N ILE A 201 -3.16 4.62 10.27
CA ILE A 201 -4.36 4.08 9.64
C ILE A 201 -3.98 3.48 8.28
N PRO A 202 -4.21 2.17 8.03
CA PRO A 202 -3.93 1.59 6.73
C PRO A 202 -4.81 2.18 5.65
N ALA A 203 -4.18 2.66 4.59
CA ALA A 203 -4.88 3.30 3.48
C ALA A 203 -4.21 2.99 2.14
N ARG A 204 -5.02 2.97 1.08
CA ARG A 204 -4.58 2.75 -0.29
C ARG A 204 -5.33 3.64 -1.27
N GLN A 205 -4.64 4.06 -2.32
CA GLN A 205 -5.25 4.73 -3.44
C GLN A 205 -5.93 3.69 -4.33
N VAL A 206 -7.19 3.93 -4.66
CA VAL A 206 -7.95 3.15 -5.63
C VAL A 206 -7.93 3.89 -6.97
N TYR A 207 -7.84 3.14 -8.05
CA TYR A 207 -7.88 3.69 -9.40
C TYR A 207 -8.82 2.88 -10.30
N THR A 208 -9.72 3.59 -10.99
CA THR A 208 -10.44 3.06 -12.14
C THR A 208 -9.84 3.66 -13.41
N PRO A 209 -9.28 2.85 -14.32
CA PRO A 209 -8.60 3.36 -15.51
C PRO A 209 -9.57 3.99 -16.53
N ARG A 210 -10.81 3.57 -16.49
CA ARG A 210 -11.87 4.06 -17.38
C ARG A 210 -13.23 3.74 -16.77
N TRP A 211 -14.08 4.73 -16.65
CA TRP A 211 -15.48 4.52 -16.29
C TRP A 211 -16.24 3.77 -17.40
N ALA A 212 -17.25 3.00 -17.04
CA ALA A 212 -18.08 2.33 -18.04
C ALA A 212 -18.92 3.31 -18.89
N HIS A 213 -19.23 4.50 -18.39
CA HIS A 213 -20.12 5.48 -18.99
C HIS A 213 -19.43 6.71 -19.59
N THR A 214 -18.13 6.88 -19.37
CA THR A 214 -17.34 8.02 -19.90
C THR A 214 -15.90 7.60 -20.16
N ASP A 215 -15.16 8.37 -20.96
CA ASP A 215 -13.74 8.17 -21.29
C ASP A 215 -12.80 8.63 -20.18
N ASP A 216 -13.31 9.05 -19.05
CA ASP A 216 -12.52 9.53 -17.94
C ASP A 216 -12.13 8.40 -16.96
N ASN A 217 -11.10 8.66 -16.19
CA ASN A 217 -10.60 7.83 -15.09
C ASN A 217 -10.88 8.52 -13.74
N HIS A 218 -10.66 7.81 -12.64
CA HIS A 218 -10.77 8.41 -11.32
C HIS A 218 -9.89 7.70 -10.30
N ALA A 219 -9.46 8.46 -9.28
CA ALA A 219 -8.76 7.94 -8.12
C ALA A 219 -9.42 8.44 -6.83
N TRP A 220 -9.53 7.55 -5.85
CA TRP A 220 -10.05 7.83 -4.52
C TRP A 220 -9.31 7.02 -3.45
N VAL A 221 -9.85 6.90 -2.25
CA VAL A 221 -9.16 6.25 -1.13
C VAL A 221 -10.00 5.13 -0.55
N GLU A 222 -9.33 4.04 -0.16
CA GLU A 222 -9.83 3.08 0.80
C GLU A 222 -9.00 3.12 2.07
N ALA A 223 -9.67 3.06 3.23
CA ALA A 223 -9.07 2.85 4.54
C ALA A 223 -9.53 1.52 5.14
N TRP A 224 -8.61 0.83 5.81
CA TRP A 224 -8.91 -0.40 6.53
C TRP A 224 -9.41 -0.06 7.93
N VAL A 225 -10.64 -0.48 8.25
CA VAL A 225 -11.29 -0.27 9.54
C VAL A 225 -11.83 -1.60 10.05
N ASP A 226 -11.33 -2.05 11.18
CA ASP A 226 -11.84 -3.23 11.91
C ASP A 226 -12.06 -4.49 11.06
N GLY A 227 -11.10 -4.77 10.18
CA GLY A 227 -11.10 -5.99 9.34
C GLY A 227 -11.66 -5.82 7.95
N LYS A 228 -12.08 -4.61 7.54
CA LYS A 228 -12.67 -4.33 6.23
C LYS A 228 -12.10 -3.08 5.59
N TRP A 229 -12.10 -3.05 4.26
CA TRP A 229 -11.81 -1.86 3.48
C TRP A 229 -13.08 -1.04 3.26
N TYR A 230 -12.99 0.25 3.51
CA TYR A 230 -14.07 1.23 3.30
C TYR A 230 -13.57 2.34 2.38
N PHE A 231 -14.35 2.67 1.35
CA PHE A 231 -14.00 3.72 0.42
C PHE A 231 -14.61 5.07 0.79
N PHE A 232 -14.03 6.14 0.28
CA PHE A 232 -14.56 7.50 0.35
C PHE A 232 -13.81 8.41 -0.65
N GLY A 233 -14.43 9.56 -1.01
CA GLY A 233 -13.78 10.58 -1.83
C GLY A 233 -12.65 11.28 -1.05
N ALA A 234 -11.48 11.37 -1.67
CA ALA A 234 -10.32 12.05 -1.07
C ALA A 234 -10.56 13.56 -1.00
N CYS A 235 -10.33 14.17 0.15
CA CYS A 235 -10.65 15.58 0.41
C CYS A 235 -12.15 15.93 0.22
N GLU A 236 -13.02 14.94 0.17
CA GLU A 236 -14.47 15.07 -0.02
C GLU A 236 -15.17 14.48 1.21
N PRO A 237 -15.34 15.23 2.31
CA PRO A 237 -15.90 14.70 3.54
C PRO A 237 -17.39 14.37 3.39
N GLU A 238 -17.74 13.15 3.79
CA GLU A 238 -19.08 12.63 3.88
C GLU A 238 -19.38 12.20 5.31
N PRO A 239 -20.64 12.10 5.74
CA PRO A 239 -20.98 11.76 7.13
C PRO A 239 -20.68 10.30 7.48
N VAL A 240 -20.49 9.42 6.49
CA VAL A 240 -20.23 7.99 6.67
C VAL A 240 -19.27 7.48 5.60
N LEU A 241 -18.54 6.42 5.91
CA LEU A 241 -17.72 5.70 4.92
C LEU A 241 -18.60 4.93 3.92
N ASN A 242 -18.03 4.54 2.78
CA ASN A 242 -18.72 3.94 1.62
C ASN A 242 -19.76 4.89 0.99
N LEU A 243 -19.53 6.18 1.14
CA LEU A 243 -20.33 7.23 0.50
C LEU A 243 -19.41 8.18 -0.28
N GLY A 244 -19.85 8.54 -1.48
CA GLY A 244 -19.20 9.50 -2.37
C GLY A 244 -20.10 9.73 -3.60
N TRP A 245 -19.92 10.85 -4.30
CA TRP A 245 -20.65 11.17 -5.52
C TRP A 245 -20.55 10.07 -6.58
N PHE A 246 -19.46 9.28 -6.55
CA PHE A 246 -19.17 8.22 -7.52
C PHE A 246 -19.77 6.85 -7.16
N ASN A 247 -20.59 6.70 -6.12
CA ASN A 247 -21.18 5.41 -5.74
C ASN A 247 -21.89 4.71 -6.92
N ALA A 248 -22.74 5.45 -7.65
CA ALA A 248 -23.46 4.89 -8.80
C ALA A 248 -22.55 4.54 -9.98
N PRO A 249 -21.57 5.37 -10.40
CA PRO A 249 -20.54 4.97 -11.36
C PRO A 249 -19.70 3.78 -10.91
N ALA A 250 -19.28 3.73 -9.65
CA ALA A 250 -18.42 2.66 -9.11
C ALA A 250 -19.14 1.31 -9.10
N SER A 251 -20.43 1.27 -8.74
CA SER A 251 -21.21 0.02 -8.75
C SER A 251 -21.40 -0.60 -10.15
N ARG A 252 -21.06 0.15 -11.21
CA ARG A 252 -21.11 -0.29 -12.61
C ARG A 252 -19.72 -0.27 -13.26
N GLY A 253 -18.68 -0.07 -12.48
CA GLY A 253 -17.31 -0.07 -12.96
C GLY A 253 -16.88 -1.44 -13.46
N MET A 254 -16.00 -1.46 -14.45
CA MET A 254 -15.48 -2.71 -15.02
C MET A 254 -14.21 -3.19 -14.34
N LEU A 255 -13.41 -2.27 -13.79
CA LEU A 255 -12.19 -2.57 -13.06
C LEU A 255 -11.88 -1.46 -12.04
N MET A 256 -11.60 -1.85 -10.80
CA MET A 256 -10.93 -1.05 -9.78
C MET A 256 -9.72 -1.81 -9.30
N HIS A 257 -8.58 -1.14 -9.26
CA HIS A 257 -7.34 -1.75 -8.80
C HIS A 257 -6.54 -0.81 -7.91
N THR A 258 -5.57 -1.36 -7.21
CA THR A 258 -4.62 -0.62 -6.40
C THR A 258 -3.23 -1.22 -6.52
N LYS A 259 -2.21 -0.38 -6.34
CA LYS A 259 -0.82 -0.81 -6.24
C LYS A 259 -0.44 -0.99 -4.78
N VAL A 260 -0.01 -2.18 -4.44
CA VAL A 260 0.47 -2.54 -3.11
C VAL A 260 1.98 -2.60 -3.14
N PHE A 261 2.63 -1.90 -2.25
CA PHE A 261 4.09 -1.84 -2.16
C PHE A 261 4.67 -3.24 -1.86
N GLY A 262 5.71 -3.61 -2.61
CA GLY A 262 6.42 -4.87 -2.46
C GLY A 262 5.68 -6.11 -2.99
N LYS A 263 6.17 -7.27 -2.58
CA LYS A 263 5.55 -8.56 -2.89
C LYS A 263 4.39 -8.80 -1.93
N TYR A 264 3.18 -8.64 -2.43
CA TYR A 264 1.96 -8.83 -1.65
C TYR A 264 1.44 -10.26 -1.78
N ASN A 265 1.06 -10.87 -0.68
CA ASN A 265 0.54 -12.24 -0.60
C ASN A 265 -0.88 -12.33 0.00
N GLY A 266 -1.68 -11.27 -0.18
CA GLY A 266 -3.10 -11.25 0.20
C GLY A 266 -3.97 -12.15 -0.70
N THR A 267 -5.27 -12.09 -0.46
CA THR A 267 -6.26 -12.96 -1.11
C THR A 267 -6.83 -12.40 -2.40
N GLU A 268 -6.58 -11.12 -2.68
CA GLU A 268 -7.12 -10.43 -3.85
C GLU A 268 -6.48 -10.95 -5.15
N GLU A 269 -7.21 -10.84 -6.26
CA GLU A 269 -6.70 -11.23 -7.57
C GLU A 269 -5.50 -10.36 -7.97
N VAL A 270 -4.34 -10.98 -8.18
CA VAL A 270 -3.16 -10.29 -8.68
C VAL A 270 -3.32 -10.00 -10.18
N MET A 271 -3.25 -8.72 -10.53
CA MET A 271 -3.25 -8.25 -11.91
C MET A 271 -1.86 -8.29 -12.50
N MET A 272 -0.87 -7.80 -11.76
CA MET A 272 0.53 -7.77 -12.12
C MET A 272 1.40 -7.78 -10.87
N GLN A 273 2.56 -8.42 -10.96
CA GLN A 273 3.59 -8.33 -9.93
C GLN A 273 4.91 -7.90 -10.55
N THR A 274 5.53 -6.90 -9.93
CA THR A 274 6.86 -6.39 -10.28
C THR A 274 7.79 -6.58 -9.09
N PRO A 275 9.09 -6.36 -9.23
CA PRO A 275 10.00 -6.34 -8.09
C PRO A 275 9.66 -5.27 -7.04
N LEU A 276 8.89 -4.23 -7.41
CA LEU A 276 8.63 -3.05 -6.57
C LEU A 276 7.22 -3.05 -5.95
N TYR A 277 6.25 -3.57 -6.66
CA TYR A 277 4.84 -3.56 -6.24
C TYR A 277 4.04 -4.71 -6.84
N THR A 278 2.93 -5.01 -6.19
CA THR A 278 1.88 -5.91 -6.70
C THR A 278 0.65 -5.08 -7.00
N GLU A 279 0.12 -5.18 -8.22
CA GLU A 279 -1.17 -4.59 -8.57
C GLU A 279 -2.26 -5.63 -8.36
N ILE A 280 -3.26 -5.28 -7.56
CA ILE A 280 -4.37 -6.16 -7.19
C ILE A 280 -5.70 -5.60 -7.63
N ASN A 281 -6.59 -6.49 -8.02
CA ASN A 281 -7.97 -6.21 -8.38
C ASN A 281 -8.84 -6.14 -7.14
N ILE A 282 -9.59 -5.07 -6.98
CA ILE A 282 -10.46 -4.83 -5.82
C ILE A 282 -11.90 -4.50 -6.23
N ILE A 283 -12.27 -4.83 -7.47
CA ILE A 283 -13.61 -4.55 -8.03
C ILE A 283 -14.74 -5.15 -7.19
N ASP A 284 -14.49 -6.28 -6.50
CA ASP A 284 -15.48 -6.95 -5.64
C ASP A 284 -15.96 -6.07 -4.46
N ASN A 285 -15.24 -5.00 -4.11
CA ASN A 285 -15.66 -4.05 -3.07
C ASN A 285 -16.76 -3.08 -3.56
N TYR A 286 -17.02 -3.01 -4.87
CA TYR A 286 -17.81 -1.94 -5.46
C TYR A 286 -19.10 -2.37 -6.13
N GLY A 287 -19.15 -3.56 -6.72
CA GLY A 287 -20.31 -4.00 -7.48
C GLY A 287 -20.37 -5.51 -7.70
N GLU A 288 -21.38 -5.92 -8.44
CA GLU A 288 -21.49 -7.31 -8.85
C GLU A 288 -20.43 -7.64 -9.90
N THR A 289 -19.75 -8.74 -9.72
CA THR A 289 -18.63 -9.17 -10.56
C THR A 289 -18.88 -10.49 -11.27
N ALA A 290 -18.09 -10.74 -12.32
CA ALA A 290 -18.00 -12.03 -12.99
C ALA A 290 -16.56 -12.31 -13.37
N LYS A 291 -16.13 -13.57 -13.22
CA LYS A 291 -14.82 -14.02 -13.67
C LYS A 291 -14.89 -14.49 -15.12
N VAL A 292 -14.17 -13.81 -16.00
CA VAL A 292 -14.00 -14.18 -17.40
C VAL A 292 -12.72 -14.99 -17.53
N THR A 293 -12.82 -16.22 -18.07
CA THR A 293 -11.66 -17.08 -18.38
C THR A 293 -11.54 -17.23 -19.89
N VAL A 294 -10.35 -16.96 -20.42
CA VAL A 294 -10.03 -17.02 -21.84
C VAL A 294 -9.02 -18.12 -22.09
N THR A 295 -9.24 -18.93 -23.14
CA THR A 295 -8.25 -19.89 -23.62
C THR A 295 -7.81 -19.50 -25.03
N VAL A 296 -6.52 -19.19 -25.17
CA VAL A 296 -5.91 -18.83 -26.47
C VAL A 296 -5.42 -20.07 -27.18
N LYS A 297 -5.85 -20.22 -28.45
CA LYS A 297 -5.44 -21.32 -29.31
C LYS A 297 -5.04 -20.79 -30.70
N ASP A 298 -4.10 -21.47 -31.34
CA ASP A 298 -3.77 -21.24 -32.74
C ASP A 298 -4.85 -21.80 -33.70
N LYS A 299 -4.62 -21.68 -35.00
CA LYS A 299 -5.56 -22.16 -36.03
C LYS A 299 -5.71 -23.67 -36.06
N GLU A 300 -4.73 -24.38 -35.57
CA GLU A 300 -4.70 -25.85 -35.45
C GLU A 300 -5.34 -26.34 -34.15
N GLY A 301 -5.79 -25.41 -33.26
CA GLY A 301 -6.44 -25.74 -31.98
C GLY A 301 -5.46 -26.01 -30.85
N LYS A 302 -4.15 -25.81 -31.05
CA LYS A 302 -3.12 -25.95 -30.03
C LYS A 302 -3.13 -24.72 -29.11
N VAL A 303 -2.97 -24.92 -27.80
CA VAL A 303 -2.88 -23.82 -26.82
C VAL A 303 -1.64 -22.97 -27.05
N VAL A 304 -1.76 -21.67 -26.82
CA VAL A 304 -0.68 -20.68 -27.00
C VAL A 304 -0.34 -20.08 -25.63
N PRO A 305 0.76 -20.46 -25.01
CA PRO A 305 1.28 -19.80 -23.82
C PRO A 305 1.81 -18.40 -24.13
N ASP A 306 1.94 -17.55 -23.09
CA ASP A 306 2.47 -16.18 -23.17
C ASP A 306 1.75 -15.25 -24.17
N ALA A 307 0.60 -15.65 -24.69
CA ALA A 307 -0.19 -14.78 -25.53
C ALA A 307 -0.70 -13.57 -24.73
N ARG A 308 -0.50 -12.37 -25.28
CA ARG A 308 -1.06 -11.15 -24.71
C ARG A 308 -2.57 -11.15 -24.92
N VAL A 309 -3.32 -11.00 -23.83
CA VAL A 309 -4.78 -10.90 -23.81
C VAL A 309 -5.15 -9.55 -23.24
N GLU A 310 -5.85 -8.76 -24.03
CA GLU A 310 -6.35 -7.43 -23.66
C GLU A 310 -7.83 -7.51 -23.34
N PHE A 311 -8.20 -7.04 -22.15
CA PHE A 311 -9.59 -6.86 -21.74
C PHE A 311 -9.94 -5.40 -21.94
N LYS A 312 -10.98 -5.14 -22.75
CA LYS A 312 -11.34 -3.80 -23.22
C LYS A 312 -12.79 -3.46 -22.92
N VAL A 313 -13.02 -2.18 -22.63
CA VAL A 313 -14.35 -1.57 -22.61
C VAL A 313 -14.52 -0.72 -23.87
N TYR A 314 -15.77 -0.61 -24.33
CA TYR A 314 -16.10 0.25 -25.46
C TYR A 314 -16.99 1.40 -24.99
N ASN A 315 -16.46 2.60 -25.04
CA ASN A 315 -17.23 3.83 -24.90
C ASN A 315 -16.55 4.97 -25.64
N TYR A 316 -17.23 6.04 -25.91
CA TYR A 316 -16.72 7.20 -26.65
C TYR A 316 -16.00 6.81 -27.96
N ALA A 317 -16.59 5.83 -28.69
CA ALA A 317 -16.06 5.30 -29.94
C ALA A 317 -14.62 4.75 -29.86
N GLU A 318 -14.17 4.31 -28.68
CA GLU A 318 -12.84 3.77 -28.43
C GLU A 318 -12.92 2.39 -27.74
N PHE A 319 -12.07 1.47 -28.18
CA PHE A 319 -11.81 0.20 -27.50
C PHE A 319 -10.65 0.36 -26.51
N TYR A 320 -10.95 0.82 -25.30
CA TYR A 320 -9.95 1.10 -24.29
C TYR A 320 -9.56 -0.15 -23.51
N THR A 321 -8.26 -0.45 -23.42
CA THR A 321 -7.74 -1.59 -22.66
C THR A 321 -7.70 -1.25 -21.17
N VAL A 322 -8.54 -1.91 -20.38
CA VAL A 322 -8.54 -1.75 -18.92
C VAL A 322 -7.59 -2.70 -18.22
N ALA A 323 -7.31 -3.87 -18.82
CA ALA A 323 -6.34 -4.83 -18.29
C ALA A 323 -5.60 -5.57 -19.40
N ASN A 324 -4.32 -5.88 -19.15
CA ASN A 324 -3.48 -6.73 -19.98
C ASN A 324 -3.00 -7.91 -19.13
N LYS A 325 -3.21 -9.12 -19.62
CA LYS A 325 -2.71 -10.34 -18.99
C LYS A 325 -2.05 -11.25 -20.01
N LYS A 326 -1.22 -12.18 -19.57
CA LYS A 326 -0.64 -13.21 -20.42
C LYS A 326 -1.31 -14.55 -20.14
N SER A 327 -1.43 -15.39 -21.16
CA SER A 327 -1.86 -16.77 -21.00
C SER A 327 -0.78 -17.62 -20.32
N ASP A 328 -1.19 -18.55 -19.49
CA ASP A 328 -0.33 -19.53 -18.82
C ASP A 328 0.09 -20.70 -19.76
N GLU A 329 0.79 -21.70 -19.23
CA GLU A 329 1.22 -22.91 -19.94
C GLU A 329 0.05 -23.71 -20.57
N LYS A 330 -1.18 -23.49 -20.07
CA LYS A 330 -2.40 -24.09 -20.63
C LYS A 330 -3.10 -23.19 -21.64
N GLY A 331 -2.45 -22.08 -22.01
CA GLY A 331 -3.03 -21.05 -22.86
C GLY A 331 -4.15 -20.26 -22.19
N GLN A 332 -4.28 -20.27 -20.86
CA GLN A 332 -5.39 -19.66 -20.14
C GLN A 332 -4.99 -18.40 -19.40
N THR A 333 -5.91 -17.46 -19.37
CA THR A 333 -5.85 -16.31 -18.46
C THR A 333 -7.26 -15.95 -17.99
N SER A 334 -7.36 -15.21 -16.88
CA SER A 334 -8.66 -14.78 -16.36
C SER A 334 -8.61 -13.39 -15.76
N LEU A 335 -9.75 -12.73 -15.75
CA LEU A 335 -9.98 -11.44 -15.09
C LEU A 335 -11.33 -11.48 -14.38
N THR A 336 -11.36 -11.06 -13.12
CA THR A 336 -12.61 -10.68 -12.44
C THR A 336 -12.93 -9.24 -12.82
N ALA A 337 -14.12 -9.00 -13.36
CA ALA A 337 -14.56 -7.69 -13.81
C ALA A 337 -15.98 -7.42 -13.33
N GLY A 338 -16.38 -6.15 -13.30
CA GLY A 338 -17.78 -5.77 -13.11
C GLY A 338 -18.66 -6.40 -14.18
N LYS A 339 -19.91 -6.69 -13.83
CA LYS A 339 -20.90 -7.21 -14.80
C LYS A 339 -21.27 -6.15 -15.82
N GLY A 340 -20.86 -6.36 -17.06
CA GLY A 340 -21.05 -5.44 -18.18
C GLY A 340 -20.48 -5.99 -19.46
N ASP A 341 -20.52 -5.20 -20.53
CA ASP A 341 -19.97 -5.57 -21.84
C ASP A 341 -18.45 -5.41 -21.82
N MET A 342 -17.76 -6.47 -22.19
CA MET A 342 -16.31 -6.51 -22.31
C MET A 342 -15.89 -7.19 -23.60
N LEU A 343 -14.88 -6.60 -24.27
CA LEU A 343 -14.22 -7.21 -25.41
C LEU A 343 -12.89 -7.81 -24.97
N VAL A 344 -12.54 -8.93 -25.58
CA VAL A 344 -11.26 -9.62 -25.31
C VAL A 344 -10.52 -9.76 -26.64
N TRP A 345 -9.30 -9.30 -26.66
CA TRP A 345 -8.40 -9.34 -27.83
C TRP A 345 -7.14 -10.11 -27.49
#